data_4baefa3aab809081cdfe6fe206510456
#
_entry.id   4baefa3aab809081cdfe6fe206510456
#
_cell.length_a   1.000
_cell.length_b   1.000
_cell.length_c   1.000
_cell.angle_alpha   90.00
_cell.angle_beta   90.00
_cell.angle_gamma   90.00
#
_symmetry.space_group_name_H-M   'P 1'
#
loop_
_entity.id
_entity.type
_entity.pdbx_description
1 polymer ?
#
loop_
_entity_poly.entity_id
_entity_poly.type
_entity_poly.pdbx_seq_one_letter_code
_entity_poly.pdbx_strand_id
1 'polypeptide(L)'
;MNFEKSFGMFVQLAPHCDGFKINHNLLEHTSMFVNYEGELMVDLKLWDTPNSVCSIVEKILKTPATMCTVSTFNNSEVFQCLHQYSEDIKLICVTYLTSWSEKEQVEIAREPRHTMWERHLKRIRKYGFTGIVCSAHDISDIKDNSILKICPGITFQSSNSGQVRTVSPRTAQDLDADYAIIGRSITKADHPVEKIEAIKHSLTYYNR
;
A
#
# COMPACT_ATOMS: atom_id res chain seq x y z
N MET A 1 13.09 -11.91 -5.68
CA MET A 1 14.25 -11.12 -6.20
C MET A 1 15.32 -11.26 -5.13
N ASN A 2 16.57 -11.53 -5.47
CA ASN A 2 17.65 -11.56 -4.48
C ASN A 2 18.03 -10.12 -4.06
N PHE A 3 18.80 -9.98 -3.00
CA PHE A 3 19.19 -8.67 -2.45
C PHE A 3 19.91 -7.79 -3.47
N GLU A 4 20.94 -8.32 -4.16
CA GLU A 4 21.75 -7.56 -5.13
C GLU A 4 20.89 -6.95 -6.24
N LYS A 5 19.97 -7.74 -6.80
CA LYS A 5 19.04 -7.26 -7.83
C LYS A 5 18.07 -6.22 -7.27
N SER A 6 17.62 -6.37 -6.02
CA SER A 6 16.74 -5.41 -5.36
C SER A 6 17.47 -4.10 -5.07
N PHE A 7 18.73 -4.17 -4.62
CA PHE A 7 19.57 -3.00 -4.37
C PHE A 7 19.89 -2.24 -5.66
N GLY A 8 20.32 -2.93 -6.73
CA GLY A 8 20.53 -2.32 -8.04
C GLY A 8 19.27 -1.61 -8.58
N MET A 9 18.12 -2.26 -8.44
CA MET A 9 16.82 -1.67 -8.81
C MET A 9 16.50 -0.43 -7.96
N PHE A 10 16.73 -0.47 -6.65
CA PHE A 10 16.54 0.67 -5.76
C PHE A 10 17.40 1.86 -6.19
N VAL A 11 18.71 1.66 -6.35
CA VAL A 11 19.65 2.73 -6.76
C VAL A 11 19.23 3.39 -8.07
N GLN A 12 18.78 2.57 -9.04
CA GLN A 12 18.33 3.05 -10.34
C GLN A 12 17.03 3.84 -10.26
N LEU A 13 16.07 3.43 -9.42
CA LEU A 13 14.71 3.98 -9.41
C LEU A 13 14.47 5.04 -8.34
N ALA A 14 15.31 5.13 -7.30
CA ALA A 14 15.13 6.07 -6.21
C ALA A 14 14.96 7.54 -6.64
N PRO A 15 15.71 8.06 -7.65
CA PRO A 15 15.51 9.44 -8.13
C PRO A 15 14.17 9.66 -8.86
N HIS A 16 13.46 8.59 -9.21
CA HIS A 16 12.28 8.62 -10.07
C HIS A 16 10.98 8.23 -9.36
N CYS A 17 11.04 7.81 -8.09
CA CYS A 17 9.88 7.34 -7.33
C CYS A 17 9.65 8.17 -6.07
N ASP A 18 8.38 8.37 -5.70
CA ASP A 18 8.01 9.02 -4.45
C ASP A 18 8.16 8.07 -3.26
N GLY A 19 8.24 6.77 -3.50
CA GLY A 19 8.43 5.77 -2.46
C GLY A 19 8.65 4.36 -2.97
N PHE A 20 8.99 3.48 -2.03
CA PHE A 20 9.11 2.05 -2.24
C PHE A 20 8.22 1.27 -1.29
N LYS A 21 7.69 0.16 -1.78
CA LYS A 21 7.00 -0.83 -0.97
C LYS A 21 7.82 -2.11 -0.93
N ILE A 22 8.20 -2.53 0.26
CA ILE A 22 8.90 -3.80 0.51
C ILE A 22 8.02 -4.77 1.28
N ASN A 23 8.32 -6.05 1.17
CA ASN A 23 7.69 -7.11 1.95
C ASN A 23 8.76 -7.83 2.80
N HIS A 24 8.37 -8.95 3.42
CA HIS A 24 9.23 -9.76 4.29
C HIS A 24 10.61 -10.11 3.68
N ASN A 25 10.71 -10.26 2.35
CA ASN A 25 11.98 -10.65 1.69
C ASN A 25 13.09 -9.59 1.80
N LEU A 26 12.74 -8.32 2.05
CA LEU A 26 13.70 -7.21 2.17
C LEU A 26 13.72 -6.60 3.57
N LEU A 27 13.01 -7.18 4.53
CA LEU A 27 12.91 -6.60 5.87
C LEU A 27 14.27 -6.53 6.59
N GLU A 28 15.13 -7.52 6.38
CA GLU A 28 16.49 -7.54 6.94
C GLU A 28 17.47 -6.57 6.25
N HIS A 29 17.07 -6.00 5.13
CA HIS A 29 17.89 -5.13 4.29
C HIS A 29 17.41 -3.67 4.26
N THR A 30 16.60 -3.26 5.23
CA THR A 30 16.04 -1.91 5.29
C THR A 30 17.11 -0.80 5.41
N SER A 31 18.31 -1.15 5.88
CA SER A 31 19.45 -0.22 5.94
C SER A 31 19.83 0.38 4.58
N MET A 32 19.49 -0.28 3.47
CA MET A 32 19.71 0.26 2.13
C MET A 32 18.94 1.56 1.86
N PHE A 33 17.87 1.84 2.63
CA PHE A 33 17.02 3.01 2.49
C PHE A 33 17.35 4.16 3.45
N VAL A 34 18.41 4.06 4.27
CA VAL A 34 18.73 5.06 5.33
C VAL A 34 18.83 6.49 4.81
N ASN A 35 19.35 6.69 3.60
CA ASN A 35 19.49 8.02 2.99
C ASN A 35 18.44 8.30 1.91
N TYR A 36 17.36 7.53 1.88
CA TYR A 36 16.28 7.74 0.94
C TYR A 36 15.25 8.71 1.56
N GLU A 37 15.01 9.81 0.86
CA GLU A 37 14.07 10.86 1.33
C GLU A 37 12.61 10.59 1.01
N GLY A 38 12.32 9.56 0.18
CA GLY A 38 10.96 9.18 -0.17
C GLY A 38 10.31 8.25 0.86
N GLU A 39 9.08 7.86 0.59
CA GLU A 39 8.31 6.99 1.47
C GLU A 39 8.79 5.53 1.40
N LEU A 40 8.97 4.89 2.54
CA LEU A 40 9.23 3.45 2.63
C LEU A 40 8.08 2.73 3.34
N MET A 41 7.31 1.96 2.57
CA MET A 41 6.22 1.15 3.11
C MET A 41 6.67 -0.29 3.36
N VAL A 42 6.59 -0.75 4.60
CA VAL A 42 6.75 -2.16 4.99
C VAL A 42 5.39 -2.86 4.91
N ASP A 43 5.20 -3.67 3.85
CA ASP A 43 3.93 -4.32 3.54
C ASP A 43 3.87 -5.76 4.05
N LEU A 44 3.57 -5.93 5.34
CA LEU A 44 3.44 -7.23 6.02
C LEU A 44 1.99 -7.63 6.28
N LYS A 45 1.03 -6.69 6.17
CA LYS A 45 -0.41 -6.93 6.44
C LYS A 45 -0.62 -7.59 7.80
N LEU A 46 0.01 -7.03 8.84
CA LEU A 46 0.08 -7.60 10.18
C LEU A 46 -1.29 -8.08 10.67
N TRP A 47 -1.38 -9.35 10.99
CA TRP A 47 -2.57 -10.01 11.52
C TRP A 47 -2.16 -11.09 12.51
N ASP A 48 -2.17 -10.76 13.79
CA ASP A 48 -1.73 -11.62 14.88
C ASP A 48 -2.28 -11.08 16.22
N THR A 49 -1.85 -11.63 17.34
CA THR A 49 -2.15 -11.13 18.68
C THR A 49 -1.61 -9.72 18.90
N PRO A 50 -2.20 -8.91 19.83
CA PRO A 50 -1.72 -7.55 20.10
C PRO A 50 -0.22 -7.48 20.39
N ASN A 51 0.29 -8.35 21.25
CA ASN A 51 1.71 -8.36 21.63
C ASN A 51 2.63 -8.64 20.42
N SER A 52 2.26 -9.61 19.57
CA SER A 52 3.03 -9.95 18.37
C SER A 52 3.07 -8.77 17.40
N VAL A 53 1.90 -8.17 17.12
CA VAL A 53 1.79 -7.05 16.17
C VAL A 53 2.56 -5.84 16.67
N CYS A 54 2.39 -5.45 17.94
CA CYS A 54 3.11 -4.32 18.53
C CYS A 54 4.63 -4.55 18.53
N SER A 55 5.10 -5.76 18.89
CA SER A 55 6.54 -6.11 18.84
C SER A 55 7.13 -6.01 17.42
N ILE A 56 6.35 -6.36 16.39
CA ILE A 56 6.79 -6.21 14.99
C ILE A 56 6.87 -4.72 14.62
N VAL A 57 5.88 -3.91 14.99
CA VAL A 57 5.88 -2.46 14.71
C VAL A 57 7.07 -1.78 15.41
N GLU A 58 7.38 -2.13 16.66
CA GLU A 58 8.56 -1.63 17.37
C GLU A 58 9.89 -1.96 16.65
N LYS A 59 9.96 -3.11 15.98
CA LYS A 59 11.12 -3.44 15.15
C LYS A 59 11.14 -2.63 13.86
N ILE A 60 9.98 -2.39 13.25
CA ILE A 60 9.86 -1.57 12.04
C ILE A 60 10.26 -0.11 12.34
N LEU A 61 9.90 0.43 13.50
CA LEU A 61 10.29 1.77 13.95
C LEU A 61 11.81 1.97 14.08
N LYS A 62 12.60 0.91 14.19
CA LYS A 62 14.06 0.96 14.18
C LYS A 62 14.67 0.98 12.76
N THR A 63 13.84 0.99 11.74
CA THR A 63 14.22 1.02 10.33
C THR A 63 13.85 2.37 9.71
N PRO A 64 14.27 2.70 8.49
CA PRO A 64 13.84 3.91 7.78
C PRO A 64 12.37 3.90 7.32
N ALA A 65 11.57 2.93 7.72
CA ALA A 65 10.18 2.81 7.28
C ALA A 65 9.33 4.00 7.75
N THR A 66 8.56 4.56 6.83
CA THR A 66 7.61 5.65 7.09
C THR A 66 6.17 5.16 7.17
N MET A 67 5.91 3.96 6.64
CA MET A 67 4.59 3.33 6.61
C MET A 67 4.68 1.84 6.93
N CYS A 68 3.65 1.31 7.60
CA CYS A 68 3.51 -0.12 7.84
C CYS A 68 2.05 -0.56 7.61
N THR A 69 1.86 -1.75 7.04
CA THR A 69 0.51 -2.26 6.74
C THR A 69 -0.01 -3.21 7.80
N VAL A 70 -1.28 -3.01 8.16
CA VAL A 70 -2.01 -3.78 9.17
C VAL A 70 -3.32 -4.28 8.59
N SER A 71 -3.72 -5.52 8.85
CA SER A 71 -4.99 -6.06 8.39
C SER A 71 -6.18 -5.43 9.14
N THR A 72 -7.23 -5.03 8.40
CA THR A 72 -8.49 -4.57 9.01
C THR A 72 -9.26 -5.68 9.72
N PHE A 73 -8.88 -6.94 9.52
CA PHE A 73 -9.51 -8.11 10.16
C PHE A 73 -9.00 -8.38 11.58
N ASN A 74 -8.04 -7.62 12.06
CA ASN A 74 -7.63 -7.68 13.46
C ASN A 74 -8.79 -7.32 14.41
N ASN A 75 -8.72 -7.80 15.65
CA ASN A 75 -9.64 -7.40 16.71
C ASN A 75 -9.37 -5.98 17.23
N SER A 76 -10.24 -5.45 18.08
CA SER A 76 -10.12 -4.08 18.59
C SER A 76 -8.91 -3.89 19.51
N GLU A 77 -8.43 -4.93 20.16
CA GLU A 77 -7.26 -4.87 21.05
C GLU A 77 -5.98 -4.59 20.27
N VAL A 78 -5.83 -5.19 19.06
CA VAL A 78 -4.70 -4.90 18.15
C VAL A 78 -4.72 -3.43 17.73
N PHE A 79 -5.87 -2.91 17.33
CA PHE A 79 -6.00 -1.50 16.95
C PHE A 79 -5.68 -0.56 18.11
N GLN A 80 -6.14 -0.89 19.32
CA GLN A 80 -5.84 -0.10 20.52
C GLN A 80 -4.36 -0.14 20.88
N CYS A 81 -3.71 -1.30 20.78
CA CYS A 81 -2.27 -1.44 20.97
C CYS A 81 -1.48 -0.62 19.95
N LEU A 82 -1.90 -0.62 18.68
CA LEU A 82 -1.21 0.09 17.60
C LEU A 82 -1.42 1.60 17.64
N HIS A 83 -2.51 2.08 18.23
CA HIS A 83 -2.82 3.52 18.32
C HIS A 83 -1.67 4.32 18.96
N GLN A 84 -0.93 3.74 19.91
CA GLN A 84 0.22 4.40 20.54
C GLN A 84 1.36 4.76 19.58
N TYR A 85 1.43 4.12 18.41
CA TYR A 85 2.46 4.36 17.39
C TYR A 85 1.98 5.25 16.24
N SER A 86 0.74 5.76 16.29
CA SER A 86 0.14 6.50 15.17
C SER A 86 0.85 7.82 14.84
N GLU A 87 1.59 8.40 15.80
CA GLU A 87 2.40 9.60 15.58
C GLU A 87 3.82 9.27 15.10
N ASP A 88 4.29 8.03 15.30
CA ASP A 88 5.66 7.62 14.96
C ASP A 88 5.77 7.04 13.56
N ILE A 89 4.71 6.39 13.06
CA ILE A 89 4.66 5.74 11.74
C ILE A 89 3.25 5.77 11.15
N LYS A 90 3.15 6.01 9.85
CA LYS A 90 1.86 5.92 9.14
C LYS A 90 1.34 4.48 9.16
N LEU A 91 0.33 4.22 9.96
CA LEU A 91 -0.35 2.92 10.02
C LEU A 91 -1.39 2.83 8.90
N ILE A 92 -1.19 1.91 7.98
CA ILE A 92 -2.02 1.74 6.79
C ILE A 92 -2.84 0.46 6.88
N CYS A 93 -4.14 0.58 6.89
CA CYS A 93 -5.05 -0.56 6.95
C CYS A 93 -5.16 -1.26 5.60
N VAL A 94 -5.00 -2.57 5.58
CA VAL A 94 -5.30 -3.39 4.39
C VAL A 94 -6.68 -4.01 4.54
N THR A 95 -7.54 -3.74 3.57
CA THR A 95 -8.90 -4.29 3.52
C THR A 95 -8.92 -5.65 2.82
N TYR A 96 -9.34 -5.67 1.57
CA TYR A 96 -9.31 -6.87 0.74
C TYR A 96 -8.15 -6.84 -0.22
N LEU A 97 -7.64 -8.03 -0.52
CA LEU A 97 -6.60 -8.13 -1.53
C LEU A 97 -7.21 -7.85 -2.91
N THR A 98 -6.51 -7.10 -3.75
CA THR A 98 -6.93 -6.81 -5.13
C THR A 98 -6.97 -8.05 -6.03
N SER A 99 -6.46 -9.19 -5.55
CA SER A 99 -6.60 -10.50 -6.17
C SER A 99 -7.95 -11.18 -5.90
N TRP A 100 -8.73 -10.66 -4.95
CA TRP A 100 -10.04 -11.24 -4.60
C TRP A 100 -11.15 -10.58 -5.41
N SER A 101 -12.02 -11.42 -5.97
CA SER A 101 -13.27 -10.99 -6.59
C SER A 101 -14.26 -10.47 -5.53
N GLU A 102 -15.28 -9.73 -5.94
CA GLU A 102 -16.34 -9.27 -5.03
C GLU A 102 -17.06 -10.44 -4.33
N LYS A 103 -17.24 -11.55 -5.03
CA LYS A 103 -17.84 -12.75 -4.45
C LYS A 103 -17.00 -13.29 -3.28
N GLU A 104 -15.70 -13.41 -3.46
CA GLU A 104 -14.78 -13.85 -2.40
C GLU A 104 -14.76 -12.88 -1.22
N GLN A 105 -14.81 -11.56 -1.49
CA GLN A 105 -14.90 -10.55 -0.43
C GLN A 105 -16.15 -10.73 0.44
N VAL A 106 -17.34 -10.88 -0.20
CA VAL A 106 -18.61 -11.09 0.51
C VAL A 106 -18.63 -12.44 1.25
N GLU A 107 -18.06 -13.48 0.66
CA GLU A 107 -17.96 -14.81 1.29
C GLU A 107 -17.17 -14.77 2.59
N ILE A 108 -16.04 -14.03 2.59
CA ILE A 108 -15.16 -13.88 3.76
C ILE A 108 -15.79 -12.95 4.81
N ALA A 109 -16.34 -11.82 4.38
CA ALA A 109 -16.93 -10.83 5.29
C ALA A 109 -18.26 -11.30 5.90
N ARG A 110 -19.02 -12.12 5.17
CA ARG A 110 -20.39 -12.56 5.52
C ARG A 110 -21.35 -11.41 5.79
N GLU A 111 -21.10 -10.27 5.17
CA GLU A 111 -21.93 -9.06 5.27
C GLU A 111 -21.92 -8.27 3.95
N PRO A 112 -22.90 -7.38 3.71
CA PRO A 112 -22.93 -6.51 2.54
C PRO A 112 -21.68 -5.60 2.49
N ARG A 113 -21.21 -5.32 1.29
CA ARG A 113 -19.99 -4.54 1.04
C ARG A 113 -20.02 -3.16 1.74
N HIS A 114 -21.13 -2.42 1.65
CA HIS A 114 -21.23 -1.09 2.25
C HIS A 114 -21.07 -1.13 3.78
N THR A 115 -21.72 -2.09 4.46
CA THR A 115 -21.61 -2.27 5.93
C THR A 115 -20.18 -2.53 6.35
N MET A 116 -19.50 -3.37 5.58
CA MET A 116 -18.11 -3.71 5.78
C MET A 116 -17.19 -2.48 5.63
N TRP A 117 -17.38 -1.67 4.58
CA TRP A 117 -16.62 -0.45 4.37
C TRP A 117 -16.83 0.55 5.51
N GLU A 118 -18.07 0.79 5.91
CA GLU A 118 -18.38 1.67 7.05
C GLU A 118 -17.69 1.23 8.33
N ARG A 119 -17.68 -0.08 8.60
CA ARG A 119 -17.00 -0.66 9.77
C ARG A 119 -15.49 -0.43 9.71
N HIS A 120 -14.85 -0.66 8.57
CA HIS A 120 -13.42 -0.45 8.40
C HIS A 120 -13.04 1.03 8.56
N LEU A 121 -13.75 1.94 7.89
CA LEU A 121 -13.49 3.38 7.98
C LEU A 121 -13.73 3.93 9.39
N LYS A 122 -14.80 3.50 10.07
CA LYS A 122 -15.04 3.86 11.46
C LYS A 122 -13.89 3.44 12.38
N ARG A 123 -13.33 2.26 12.15
CA ARG A 123 -12.21 1.75 12.94
C ARG A 123 -10.92 2.53 12.67
N ILE A 124 -10.61 2.79 11.40
CA ILE A 124 -9.45 3.59 10.97
C ILE A 124 -9.46 4.96 11.67
N ARG A 125 -10.60 5.68 11.61
CA ARG A 125 -10.77 6.99 12.27
C ARG A 125 -10.63 6.90 13.78
N LYS A 126 -11.28 5.92 14.40
CA LYS A 126 -11.29 5.76 15.86
C LYS A 126 -9.89 5.60 16.44
N TYR A 127 -9.00 4.93 15.74
CA TYR A 127 -7.66 4.60 16.24
C TYR A 127 -6.54 5.43 15.57
N GLY A 128 -6.90 6.48 14.81
CA GLY A 128 -5.93 7.41 14.23
C GLY A 128 -5.02 6.81 13.16
N PHE A 129 -5.50 5.79 12.42
CA PHE A 129 -4.71 5.23 11.33
C PHE A 129 -4.75 6.16 10.13
N THR A 130 -3.60 6.30 9.45
CA THR A 130 -3.37 7.34 8.45
C THR A 130 -4.03 7.02 7.10
N GLY A 131 -4.14 5.73 6.75
CA GLY A 131 -4.57 5.38 5.41
C GLY A 131 -5.07 3.96 5.24
N ILE A 132 -5.40 3.65 4.01
CA ILE A 132 -6.00 2.38 3.61
C ILE A 132 -5.40 1.88 2.30
N VAL A 133 -5.11 0.59 2.22
CA VAL A 133 -4.84 -0.08 0.95
C VAL A 133 -6.15 -0.61 0.40
N CYS A 134 -6.55 -0.13 -0.77
CA CYS A 134 -7.79 -0.51 -1.44
C CYS A 134 -7.59 -0.62 -2.96
N SER A 135 -8.51 -1.26 -3.66
CA SER A 135 -8.55 -1.14 -5.12
C SER A 135 -9.00 0.28 -5.52
N ALA A 136 -8.49 0.80 -6.62
CA ALA A 136 -8.96 2.09 -7.15
C ALA A 136 -10.49 2.12 -7.38
N HIS A 137 -11.09 0.97 -7.71
CA HIS A 137 -12.55 0.83 -7.83
C HIS A 137 -13.32 1.01 -6.51
N ASP A 138 -12.64 0.97 -5.38
CA ASP A 138 -13.25 1.08 -4.04
C ASP A 138 -13.17 2.51 -3.48
N ILE A 139 -12.43 3.42 -4.14
CA ILE A 139 -12.21 4.79 -3.65
C ILE A 139 -13.52 5.55 -3.46
N SER A 140 -14.50 5.35 -4.34
CA SER A 140 -15.81 5.99 -4.23
C SER A 140 -16.56 5.67 -2.93
N ASP A 141 -16.22 4.54 -2.29
CA ASP A 141 -16.76 4.16 -0.98
C ASP A 141 -16.08 4.92 0.18
N ILE A 142 -14.92 5.56 -0.08
CA ILE A 142 -14.10 6.26 0.90
C ILE A 142 -14.35 7.77 0.76
N LYS A 143 -15.39 8.26 1.45
CA LYS A 143 -15.78 9.68 1.38
C LYS A 143 -14.94 10.62 2.26
N ASP A 144 -13.94 10.08 2.95
CA ASP A 144 -13.09 10.82 3.88
C ASP A 144 -11.74 11.14 3.24
N ASN A 145 -11.54 12.41 2.90
CA ASN A 145 -10.31 12.89 2.26
C ASN A 145 -9.10 12.96 3.22
N SER A 146 -9.31 12.78 4.53
CA SER A 146 -8.21 12.69 5.51
C SER A 146 -7.54 11.31 5.54
N ILE A 147 -8.17 10.29 4.95
CA ILE A 147 -7.65 8.93 4.88
C ILE A 147 -6.89 8.76 3.57
N LEU A 148 -5.60 8.47 3.63
CA LEU A 148 -4.78 8.18 2.45
C LEU A 148 -5.26 6.92 1.74
N LYS A 149 -5.46 7.01 0.44
CA LYS A 149 -5.91 5.92 -0.45
C LYS A 149 -4.72 5.39 -1.25
N ILE A 150 -4.21 4.23 -0.85
CA ILE A 150 -3.05 3.59 -1.45
C ILE A 150 -3.51 2.43 -2.32
N CYS A 151 -3.34 2.54 -3.63
CA CYS A 151 -3.93 1.65 -4.61
C CYS A 151 -2.89 0.74 -5.30
N PRO A 152 -2.84 -0.56 -4.94
CA PRO A 152 -2.17 -1.56 -5.75
C PRO A 152 -3.03 -1.96 -6.96
N GLY A 153 -2.49 -2.80 -7.83
CA GLY A 153 -3.22 -3.23 -9.03
C GLY A 153 -3.14 -2.21 -10.16
N ILE A 154 -2.19 -1.30 -10.11
CA ILE A 154 -1.99 -0.31 -11.15
C ILE A 154 -1.04 -0.88 -12.21
N THR A 155 -1.48 -0.86 -13.48
CA THR A 155 -0.71 -1.39 -14.61
C THR A 155 -0.88 -0.53 -15.85
N PHE A 156 0.19 -0.36 -16.63
CA PHE A 156 0.16 0.41 -17.87
C PHE A 156 -0.30 -0.44 -19.08
N GLN A 157 -0.31 -1.75 -18.94
CA GLN A 157 -0.80 -2.71 -19.94
C GLN A 157 -1.56 -3.82 -19.24
N SER A 158 -2.56 -4.40 -19.90
CA SER A 158 -3.24 -5.60 -19.45
C SER A 158 -2.20 -6.74 -19.33
N SER A 159 -1.67 -6.95 -18.16
CA SER A 159 -0.71 -8.04 -17.88
C SER A 159 -1.40 -9.14 -17.10
N ASN A 160 -1.02 -10.39 -17.38
CA ASN A 160 -1.36 -11.57 -16.56
C ASN A 160 -0.73 -11.46 -15.16
N SER A 161 -1.10 -10.42 -14.41
CA SER A 161 -0.47 -10.06 -13.13
C SER A 161 -1.00 -10.87 -11.94
N GLY A 162 -1.98 -11.75 -12.15
CA GLY A 162 -2.68 -12.44 -11.07
C GLY A 162 -3.52 -11.49 -10.19
N GLN A 163 -3.75 -10.26 -10.65
CA GLN A 163 -4.67 -9.30 -10.04
C GLN A 163 -5.93 -9.23 -10.91
N VAL A 164 -7.08 -9.37 -10.27
CA VAL A 164 -8.39 -9.40 -10.95
C VAL A 164 -8.90 -7.96 -11.20
N ARG A 165 -8.53 -7.02 -10.31
CA ARG A 165 -9.04 -5.64 -10.33
C ARG A 165 -7.88 -4.67 -10.61
N THR A 166 -7.59 -4.46 -11.89
CA THR A 166 -6.51 -3.55 -12.33
C THR A 166 -7.05 -2.32 -13.02
N VAL A 167 -6.35 -1.19 -12.86
CA VAL A 167 -6.63 0.07 -13.57
C VAL A 167 -5.34 0.67 -14.11
N SER A 168 -5.45 1.63 -15.04
CA SER A 168 -4.31 2.42 -15.49
C SER A 168 -3.86 3.43 -14.42
N PRO A 169 -2.60 3.93 -14.46
CA PRO A 169 -2.18 5.03 -13.59
C PRO A 169 -3.10 6.24 -13.70
N ARG A 170 -3.48 6.62 -14.91
CA ARG A 170 -4.41 7.71 -15.16
C ARG A 170 -5.77 7.50 -14.50
N THR A 171 -6.35 6.32 -14.67
CA THR A 171 -7.64 5.99 -14.03
C THR A 171 -7.54 6.06 -12.50
N ALA A 172 -6.41 5.62 -11.91
CA ALA A 172 -6.21 5.72 -10.47
C ALA A 172 -6.17 7.19 -10.01
N GLN A 173 -5.52 8.06 -10.77
CA GLN A 173 -5.49 9.50 -10.50
C GLN A 173 -6.88 10.13 -10.62
N ASP A 174 -7.62 9.82 -11.68
CA ASP A 174 -8.98 10.34 -11.91
C ASP A 174 -9.98 9.88 -10.83
N LEU A 175 -9.66 8.80 -10.12
CA LEU A 175 -10.41 8.27 -8.97
C LEU A 175 -9.89 8.78 -7.61
N ASP A 176 -8.97 9.75 -7.59
CA ASP A 176 -8.39 10.35 -6.37
C ASP A 176 -7.58 9.36 -5.51
N ALA A 177 -6.81 8.46 -6.13
CA ALA A 177 -5.80 7.68 -5.42
C ALA A 177 -4.64 8.60 -4.99
N ASP A 178 -4.26 8.59 -3.70
CA ASP A 178 -3.11 9.35 -3.20
C ASP A 178 -1.79 8.71 -3.60
N TYR A 179 -1.72 7.37 -3.59
CA TYR A 179 -0.56 6.60 -4.02
C TYR A 179 -0.95 5.44 -4.94
N ALA A 180 -0.25 5.31 -6.06
CA ALA A 180 -0.33 4.18 -6.97
C ALA A 180 0.85 3.22 -6.74
N ILE A 181 0.57 1.98 -6.35
CA ILE A 181 1.62 0.94 -6.23
C ILE A 181 1.74 0.21 -7.56
N ILE A 182 2.86 0.44 -8.25
CA ILE A 182 3.17 -0.16 -9.55
C ILE A 182 4.37 -1.10 -9.39
N GLY A 183 4.12 -2.38 -9.47
CA GLY A 183 5.15 -3.41 -9.25
C GLY A 183 5.76 -3.92 -10.56
N ARG A 184 5.32 -5.09 -11.00
CA ARG A 184 5.90 -5.86 -12.12
C ARG A 184 5.95 -5.12 -13.45
N SER A 185 5.03 -4.19 -13.69
CA SER A 185 5.05 -3.35 -14.91
C SER A 185 6.31 -2.48 -15.00
N ILE A 186 6.94 -2.17 -13.86
CA ILE A 186 8.22 -1.45 -13.79
C ILE A 186 9.37 -2.44 -13.59
N THR A 187 9.30 -3.25 -12.53
CA THR A 187 10.43 -4.10 -12.08
C THR A 187 10.81 -5.23 -13.04
N LYS A 188 9.98 -5.51 -14.05
CA LYS A 188 10.23 -6.47 -15.13
C LYS A 188 10.36 -5.82 -16.52
N ALA A 189 10.32 -4.49 -16.59
CA ALA A 189 10.54 -3.79 -17.84
C ALA A 189 12.03 -3.86 -18.24
N ASP A 190 12.31 -3.87 -19.53
CA ASP A 190 13.68 -3.81 -20.06
C ASP A 190 14.34 -2.47 -19.71
N HIS A 191 13.55 -1.38 -19.70
CA HIS A 191 13.94 -0.01 -19.36
C HIS A 191 13.06 0.55 -18.22
N PRO A 192 13.30 0.19 -16.93
CA PRO A 192 12.43 0.56 -15.82
C PRO A 192 12.30 2.07 -15.60
N VAL A 193 13.37 2.84 -15.76
CA VAL A 193 13.36 4.31 -15.60
C VAL A 193 12.49 4.96 -16.67
N GLU A 194 12.69 4.62 -17.94
CA GLU A 194 11.85 5.14 -19.03
C GLU A 194 10.38 4.81 -18.82
N LYS A 195 10.10 3.63 -18.24
CA LYS A 195 8.73 3.22 -17.91
C LYS A 195 8.10 4.11 -16.83
N ILE A 196 8.86 4.48 -15.78
CA ILE A 196 8.38 5.41 -14.75
C ILE A 196 8.14 6.79 -15.34
N GLU A 197 9.07 7.31 -16.13
CA GLU A 197 8.91 8.63 -16.74
C GLU A 197 7.72 8.68 -17.69
N ALA A 198 7.49 7.63 -18.48
CA ALA A 198 6.28 7.52 -19.31
C ALA A 198 4.98 7.51 -18.49
N ILE A 199 4.99 6.86 -17.32
CA ILE A 199 3.86 6.87 -16.39
C ILE A 199 3.63 8.29 -15.86
N LYS A 200 4.67 8.95 -15.32
CA LYS A 200 4.59 10.32 -14.81
C LYS A 200 4.09 11.30 -15.86
N HIS A 201 4.62 11.20 -17.06
CA HIS A 201 4.18 12.02 -18.19
C HIS A 201 2.68 11.84 -18.49
N SER A 202 2.17 10.60 -18.44
CA SER A 202 0.74 10.33 -18.63
C SER A 202 -0.17 10.96 -17.57
N LEU A 203 0.37 11.19 -16.36
CA LEU A 203 -0.35 11.82 -15.26
C LEU A 203 -0.38 13.36 -15.36
N THR A 204 0.66 13.98 -15.94
CA THR A 204 0.80 15.45 -15.99
C THR A 204 0.11 16.11 -17.19
N TYR A 205 -0.15 15.40 -18.29
CA TYR A 205 -0.59 15.98 -19.56
C TYR A 205 -2.03 16.54 -19.58
N TYR A 206 -2.83 16.38 -18.51
CA TYR A 206 -4.24 16.80 -18.49
C TYR A 206 -4.61 17.80 -17.38
N ASN A 207 -3.61 18.41 -16.73
CA ASN A 207 -3.85 19.51 -15.78
C ASN A 207 -3.81 20.90 -16.46
N ARG A 208 -4.25 20.97 -17.71
CA ARG A 208 -4.43 22.24 -18.45
C ARG A 208 -5.86 22.39 -18.94
#